data_84c8c787ecc363564bdaa52948c39ea5
#
_entry.id   84c8c787ecc363564bdaa52948c39ea5
#
_cell.length_a   1.000
_cell.length_b   1.000
_cell.length_c   1.000
_cell.angle_alpha   90.00
_cell.angle_beta   90.00
_cell.angle_gamma   90.00
#
_symmetry.space_group_name_H-M   'P 1'
#
loop_
_entity.id
_entity.type
_entity.pdbx_description
1 polymer ?
#
loop_
_entity_poly.entity_id
_entity_poly.type
_entity_poly.pdbx_seq_one_letter_code
_entity_poly.pdbx_strand_id
1 'polypeptide(L)'
;MKWIKYIFNVCFWTVVSLYLLIAVMVHIPYVQQSLASGVASVISSKLNTRVEIGRVDLGFLNRLVIDNTTIYDQGGKPMVRAARMAVRIDLLQLVEGRIRISSAQVFSTHFTLYRANAASAPNFQFALDALASKDSTKAKTPLDLSVNSFIMRHCSVKYDQLDRPHTPGRFNPPHLHLTNIGTYLRLNALTADSLNV
;
A
#
# COMPACT_ATOMS: atom_id res chain seq x y z
N MET A 1 -36.08 -26.27 22.30
CA MET A 1 -35.71 -24.84 22.20
C MET A 1 -34.60 -24.38 23.18
N LYS A 2 -34.50 -24.87 24.41
CA LYS A 2 -33.47 -24.44 25.40
C LYS A 2 -32.04 -24.82 24.95
N TRP A 3 -31.84 -25.99 24.36
CA TRP A 3 -30.53 -26.47 23.87
C TRP A 3 -29.97 -25.65 22.72
N ILE A 4 -30.80 -25.18 21.80
CA ILE A 4 -30.38 -24.35 20.66
C ILE A 4 -29.88 -23.00 21.18
N LYS A 5 -30.57 -22.40 22.16
CA LYS A 5 -30.10 -21.14 22.79
C LYS A 5 -28.76 -21.31 23.50
N TYR A 6 -28.57 -22.46 24.18
CA TYR A 6 -27.31 -22.77 24.86
C TYR A 6 -26.17 -22.93 23.88
N ILE A 7 -26.35 -23.72 22.81
CA ILE A 7 -25.34 -23.91 21.75
C ILE A 7 -25.00 -22.57 21.09
N PHE A 8 -26.01 -21.77 20.75
CA PHE A 8 -25.79 -20.44 20.15
C PHE A 8 -24.99 -19.52 21.09
N ASN A 9 -25.33 -19.52 22.39
CA ASN A 9 -24.62 -18.71 23.38
C ASN A 9 -23.16 -19.15 23.53
N VAL A 10 -22.89 -20.45 23.60
CA VAL A 10 -21.51 -20.98 23.67
C VAL A 10 -20.73 -20.62 22.40
N CYS A 11 -21.29 -20.85 21.22
CA CYS A 11 -20.66 -20.44 19.96
C CYS A 11 -20.37 -18.94 19.90
N PHE A 12 -21.33 -18.11 20.30
CA PHE A 12 -21.15 -16.66 20.31
C PHE A 12 -19.99 -16.24 21.22
N TRP A 13 -19.97 -16.72 22.47
CA TRP A 13 -18.90 -16.38 23.40
C TRP A 13 -17.53 -16.94 22.99
N THR A 14 -17.50 -18.09 22.35
CA THR A 14 -16.26 -18.66 21.80
C THR A 14 -15.70 -17.76 20.68
N VAL A 15 -16.54 -17.31 19.75
CA VAL A 15 -16.14 -16.40 18.68
C VAL A 15 -15.68 -15.05 19.25
N VAL A 16 -16.39 -14.48 20.22
CA VAL A 16 -16.01 -13.23 20.89
C VAL A 16 -14.67 -13.37 21.59
N SER A 17 -14.47 -14.46 22.34
CA SER A 17 -13.22 -14.73 23.05
C SER A 17 -12.04 -14.90 22.08
N LEU A 18 -12.24 -15.64 20.99
CA LEU A 18 -11.22 -15.82 19.96
C LEU A 18 -10.87 -14.48 19.29
N TYR A 19 -11.88 -13.65 18.98
CA TYR A 19 -11.67 -12.32 18.43
C TYR A 19 -10.86 -11.43 19.37
N LEU A 20 -11.20 -11.40 20.66
CA LEU A 20 -10.48 -10.63 21.67
C LEU A 20 -9.03 -11.10 21.81
N LEU A 21 -8.80 -12.42 21.80
CA LEU A 21 -7.48 -13.00 21.89
C LEU A 21 -6.62 -12.58 20.68
N ILE A 22 -7.15 -12.65 19.46
CA ILE A 22 -6.46 -12.19 18.26
C ILE A 22 -6.19 -10.68 18.33
N ALA A 23 -7.18 -9.89 18.77
CA ALA A 23 -7.02 -8.45 18.92
C ALA A 23 -5.89 -8.09 19.90
N VAL A 24 -5.81 -8.79 21.03
CA VAL A 24 -4.71 -8.60 22.00
C VAL A 24 -3.36 -9.03 21.40
N MET A 25 -3.29 -10.18 20.75
CA MET A 25 -2.04 -10.68 20.15
C MET A 25 -1.47 -9.70 19.12
N VAL A 26 -2.30 -9.09 18.29
CA VAL A 26 -1.86 -8.13 17.25
C VAL A 26 -1.29 -6.85 17.87
N HIS A 27 -1.66 -6.51 19.11
CA HIS A 27 -1.11 -5.34 19.82
C HIS A 27 0.23 -5.61 20.50
N ILE A 28 0.71 -6.85 20.50
CA ILE A 28 2.04 -7.20 21.04
C ILE A 28 3.12 -6.66 20.09
N PRO A 29 4.11 -5.85 20.56
CA PRO A 29 5.11 -5.24 19.68
C PRO A 29 5.89 -6.25 18.83
N TYR A 30 6.19 -7.42 19.37
CA TYR A 30 6.88 -8.49 18.63
C TYR A 30 6.06 -9.00 17.44
N VAL A 31 4.75 -9.17 17.60
CA VAL A 31 3.85 -9.59 16.53
C VAL A 31 3.76 -8.49 15.44
N GLN A 32 3.65 -7.23 15.84
CA GLN A 32 3.64 -6.09 14.92
C GLN A 32 4.93 -6.02 14.09
N GLN A 33 6.07 -6.25 14.72
CA GLN A 33 7.37 -6.26 14.02
C GLN A 33 7.49 -7.43 13.04
N SER A 34 7.04 -8.62 13.43
CA SER A 34 6.99 -9.79 12.55
C SER A 34 6.06 -9.56 11.36
N LEU A 35 4.90 -8.95 11.57
CA LEU A 35 3.99 -8.56 10.49
C LEU A 35 4.63 -7.51 9.57
N ALA A 36 5.29 -6.49 10.12
CA ALA A 36 5.95 -5.46 9.34
C ALA A 36 7.05 -6.04 8.44
N SER A 37 7.89 -6.92 8.97
CA SER A 37 8.93 -7.59 8.18
C SER A 37 8.35 -8.54 7.13
N GLY A 38 7.28 -9.25 7.43
CA GLY A 38 6.56 -10.10 6.47
C GLY A 38 5.98 -9.28 5.31
N VAL A 39 5.27 -8.19 5.61
CA VAL A 39 4.70 -7.29 4.59
C VAL A 39 5.82 -6.64 3.76
N ALA A 40 6.89 -6.16 4.41
CA ALA A 40 8.04 -5.58 3.73
C ALA A 40 8.69 -6.57 2.77
N SER A 41 8.87 -7.83 3.19
CA SER A 41 9.44 -8.89 2.37
C SER A 41 8.59 -9.18 1.12
N VAL A 42 7.27 -9.28 1.28
CA VAL A 42 6.34 -9.51 0.16
C VAL A 42 6.40 -8.37 -0.86
N ILE A 43 6.34 -7.12 -0.38
CA ILE A 43 6.40 -5.94 -1.27
C ILE A 43 7.78 -5.83 -1.92
N SER A 44 8.86 -6.05 -1.16
CA SER A 44 10.25 -6.04 -1.63
C SER A 44 10.48 -7.07 -2.74
N SER A 45 9.98 -8.29 -2.54
CA SER A 45 10.04 -9.36 -3.55
C SER A 45 9.23 -9.02 -4.81
N LYS A 46 8.04 -8.44 -4.66
CA LYS A 46 7.18 -8.03 -5.79
C LYS A 46 7.78 -6.89 -6.59
N LEU A 47 8.35 -5.89 -5.93
CA LEU A 47 8.98 -4.73 -6.55
C LEU A 47 10.45 -4.96 -6.93
N ASN A 48 11.04 -6.07 -6.51
CA ASN A 48 12.47 -6.35 -6.65
C ASN A 48 13.35 -5.20 -6.17
N THR A 49 12.99 -4.60 -5.02
CA THR A 49 13.74 -3.50 -4.39
C THR A 49 13.61 -3.55 -2.88
N ARG A 50 14.49 -2.81 -2.19
CA ARG A 50 14.45 -2.69 -0.73
C ARG A 50 13.20 -1.91 -0.30
N VAL A 51 12.45 -2.49 0.63
CA VAL A 51 11.30 -1.87 1.28
C VAL A 51 11.47 -1.99 2.78
N GLU A 52 11.29 -0.89 3.50
CA GLU A 52 11.33 -0.82 4.95
C GLU A 52 9.96 -0.38 5.47
N ILE A 53 9.50 -1.04 6.52
CA ILE A 53 8.22 -0.74 7.18
C ILE A 53 8.49 -0.68 8.68
N GLY A 54 8.11 0.45 9.31
CA GLY A 54 8.30 0.62 10.75
C GLY A 54 7.31 -0.18 11.57
N ARG A 55 6.02 -0.11 11.23
CA ARG A 55 4.95 -0.80 11.95
C ARG A 55 3.80 -1.17 11.03
N VAL A 56 3.22 -2.33 11.28
CA VAL A 56 1.96 -2.76 10.69
C VAL A 56 0.95 -2.97 11.81
N ASP A 57 -0.20 -2.35 11.68
CA ASP A 57 -1.30 -2.44 12.63
C ASP A 57 -2.56 -2.93 11.90
N LEU A 58 -3.23 -3.90 12.49
CA LEU A 58 -4.53 -4.35 12.03
C LEU A 58 -5.61 -3.57 12.77
N GLY A 59 -6.15 -2.56 12.11
CA GLY A 59 -7.28 -1.81 12.59
C GLY A 59 -8.55 -2.67 12.64
N PHE A 60 -9.59 -2.10 13.27
CA PHE A 60 -10.84 -2.79 13.46
C PHE A 60 -11.41 -3.35 12.15
N LEU A 61 -11.72 -4.64 12.17
CA LEU A 61 -12.38 -5.49 11.17
C LEU A 61 -11.63 -5.76 9.85
N ASN A 62 -11.13 -4.77 9.12
CA ASN A 62 -10.59 -5.01 7.78
C ASN A 62 -9.60 -3.96 7.30
N ARG A 63 -9.12 -3.13 8.22
CA ARG A 63 -8.18 -2.06 7.90
C ARG A 63 -6.76 -2.46 8.27
N LEU A 64 -5.86 -2.44 7.29
CA LEU A 64 -4.42 -2.56 7.51
C LEU A 64 -3.83 -1.16 7.49
N VAL A 65 -3.13 -0.79 8.55
CA VAL A 65 -2.40 0.47 8.67
C VAL A 65 -0.91 0.17 8.68
N ILE A 66 -0.17 0.85 7.83
CA ILE A 66 1.27 0.68 7.67
C ILE A 66 1.91 2.03 7.94
N ASP A 67 2.71 2.13 8.98
CA ASP A 67 3.38 3.36 9.39
C ASP A 67 4.88 3.31 9.02
N ASN A 68 5.43 4.48 8.67
CA ASN A 68 6.84 4.68 8.39
C ASN A 68 7.38 3.74 7.30
N THR A 69 6.81 3.83 6.11
CA THR A 69 7.25 3.05 4.94
C THR A 69 8.27 3.83 4.13
N THR A 70 9.38 3.17 3.80
CA THR A 70 10.35 3.66 2.82
C THR A 70 10.52 2.63 1.71
N ILE A 71 10.30 3.05 0.47
CA ILE A 71 10.56 2.27 -0.74
C ILE A 71 11.78 2.88 -1.42
N TYR A 72 12.77 2.07 -1.70
CA TYR A 72 13.98 2.48 -2.38
C TYR A 72 13.86 2.28 -3.89
N ASP A 73 14.61 3.05 -4.66
CA ASP A 73 14.77 2.80 -6.09
C ASP A 73 15.83 1.72 -6.34
N GLN A 74 16.03 1.34 -7.60
CA GLN A 74 17.02 0.34 -7.99
C GLN A 74 18.47 0.79 -7.73
N GLY A 75 18.69 2.10 -7.53
CA GLY A 75 19.98 2.68 -7.14
C GLY A 75 20.17 2.76 -5.61
N GLY A 76 19.24 2.24 -4.81
CA GLY A 76 19.30 2.27 -3.35
C GLY A 76 19.00 3.63 -2.73
N LYS A 77 18.42 4.58 -3.47
CA LYS A 77 17.99 5.87 -2.95
C LYS A 77 16.51 5.80 -2.52
N PRO A 78 16.12 6.46 -1.42
CA PRO A 78 14.73 6.53 -1.01
C PRO A 78 13.88 7.24 -2.07
N MET A 79 12.98 6.49 -2.71
CA MET A 79 12.06 6.97 -3.73
C MET A 79 10.72 7.40 -3.15
N VAL A 80 10.17 6.62 -2.23
CA VAL A 80 8.91 6.92 -1.56
C VAL A 80 9.11 6.83 -0.06
N ARG A 81 8.70 7.87 0.66
CA ARG A 81 8.63 7.87 2.13
C ARG A 81 7.22 8.24 2.54
N ALA A 82 6.50 7.30 3.14
CA ALA A 82 5.15 7.50 3.61
C ALA A 82 5.11 7.43 5.15
N ALA A 83 4.57 8.47 5.79
CA ALA A 83 4.37 8.44 7.23
C ALA A 83 3.29 7.42 7.61
N ARG A 84 2.20 7.38 6.82
CA ARG A 84 1.12 6.41 7.03
C ARG A 84 0.46 6.03 5.71
N MET A 85 0.24 4.75 5.55
CA MET A 85 -0.61 4.17 4.51
C MET A 85 -1.70 3.34 5.18
N ALA A 86 -2.91 3.37 4.66
CA ALA A 86 -3.99 2.54 5.12
C ALA A 86 -4.71 1.90 3.94
N VAL A 87 -4.93 0.60 4.02
CA VAL A 87 -5.70 -0.13 3.02
C VAL A 87 -6.87 -0.83 3.70
N ARG A 88 -7.97 -0.95 2.99
CA ARG A 88 -9.11 -1.75 3.41
C ARG A 88 -9.15 -3.03 2.59
N ILE A 89 -9.12 -4.15 3.29
CA ILE A 89 -9.14 -5.49 2.69
C ILE A 89 -10.55 -6.04 2.79
N ASP A 90 -11.01 -6.71 1.74
CA ASP A 90 -12.27 -7.44 1.76
C ASP A 90 -12.07 -8.80 2.43
N LEU A 91 -12.62 -8.96 3.65
CA LEU A 91 -12.46 -10.16 4.45
C LEU A 91 -13.15 -11.38 3.83
N LEU A 92 -14.26 -11.20 3.11
CA LEU A 92 -14.96 -12.32 2.46
C LEU A 92 -14.08 -12.91 1.37
N GLN A 93 -13.44 -12.08 0.56
CA GLN A 93 -12.51 -12.51 -0.46
C GLN A 93 -11.23 -13.12 0.14
N LEU A 94 -10.80 -12.61 1.32
CA LEU A 94 -9.64 -13.17 2.01
C LEU A 94 -9.88 -14.61 2.47
N VAL A 95 -11.06 -14.95 2.95
CA VAL A 95 -11.45 -16.33 3.31
C VAL A 95 -11.44 -17.25 2.10
N GLU A 96 -11.74 -16.73 0.91
CA GLU A 96 -11.65 -17.44 -0.36
C GLU A 96 -10.21 -17.53 -0.93
N GLY A 97 -9.22 -17.06 -0.17
CA GLY A 97 -7.81 -17.07 -0.57
C GLY A 97 -7.45 -15.96 -1.57
N ARG A 98 -8.30 -14.94 -1.74
CA ARG A 98 -8.06 -13.79 -2.62
C ARG A 98 -7.87 -12.52 -1.80
N ILE A 99 -6.82 -11.74 -2.10
CA ILE A 99 -6.60 -10.45 -1.45
C ILE A 99 -7.20 -9.34 -2.33
N ARG A 100 -8.31 -8.76 -1.89
CA ARG A 100 -8.96 -7.64 -2.56
C ARG A 100 -8.81 -6.37 -1.73
N ILE A 101 -8.26 -5.31 -2.33
CA ILE A 101 -8.13 -4.00 -1.71
C ILE A 101 -9.23 -3.08 -2.24
N SER A 102 -10.16 -2.68 -1.38
CA SER A 102 -11.30 -1.84 -1.76
C SER A 102 -11.02 -0.34 -1.61
N SER A 103 -10.09 0.04 -0.75
CA SER A 103 -9.72 1.45 -0.52
C SER A 103 -8.25 1.54 -0.14
N ALA A 104 -7.55 2.53 -0.69
CA ALA A 104 -6.19 2.86 -0.33
C ALA A 104 -6.10 4.34 0.06
N GLN A 105 -5.37 4.63 1.12
CA GLN A 105 -5.15 5.98 1.64
C GLN A 105 -3.68 6.16 1.94
N VAL A 106 -3.12 7.30 1.54
CA VAL A 106 -1.73 7.67 1.83
C VAL A 106 -1.69 9.07 2.46
N PHE A 107 -0.93 9.17 3.54
CA PHE A 107 -0.80 10.39 4.33
C PHE A 107 0.66 10.77 4.48
N SER A 108 0.96 12.07 4.33
CA SER A 108 2.30 12.63 4.50
C SER A 108 3.35 11.81 3.76
N THR A 109 3.12 11.63 2.46
CA THR A 109 3.97 10.82 1.59
C THR A 109 4.80 11.72 0.70
N HIS A 110 6.12 11.47 0.69
CA HIS A 110 7.09 12.19 -0.12
C HIS A 110 7.58 11.27 -1.24
N PHE A 111 7.35 11.69 -2.47
CA PHE A 111 7.84 11.02 -3.66
C PHE A 111 9.07 11.77 -4.20
N THR A 112 10.20 11.09 -4.32
CA THR A 112 11.43 11.59 -4.92
C THR A 112 11.67 10.85 -6.23
N LEU A 113 11.22 11.46 -7.30
CA LEU A 113 11.22 10.88 -8.63
C LEU A 113 12.27 11.59 -9.48
N TYR A 114 13.02 10.84 -10.28
CA TYR A 114 13.98 11.42 -11.19
C TYR A 114 14.23 10.52 -12.40
N ARG A 115 14.82 11.11 -13.42
CA ARG A 115 15.44 10.42 -14.55
C ARG A 115 16.78 11.06 -14.89
N ALA A 116 17.74 10.29 -15.40
CA ALA A 116 19.06 10.80 -15.74
C ALA A 116 18.99 11.78 -16.92
N ASN A 117 18.25 11.42 -17.98
CA ASN A 117 18.02 12.23 -19.17
C ASN A 117 16.68 11.86 -19.83
N ALA A 118 16.31 12.54 -20.91
CA ALA A 118 15.04 12.33 -21.59
C ALA A 118 14.86 10.90 -22.17
N ALA A 119 15.97 10.23 -22.52
CA ALA A 119 15.94 8.87 -23.06
C ALA A 119 16.01 7.78 -21.99
N SER A 120 16.38 8.13 -20.75
CA SER A 120 16.47 7.16 -19.65
C SER A 120 15.12 6.87 -19.05
N ALA A 121 14.89 5.62 -18.62
CA ALA A 121 13.74 5.27 -17.80
C ALA A 121 13.78 6.03 -16.46
N PRO A 122 12.62 6.49 -15.95
CA PRO A 122 12.56 7.11 -14.63
C PRO A 122 12.82 6.09 -13.52
N ASN A 123 13.30 6.58 -12.38
CA ASN A 123 13.65 5.74 -11.24
C ASN A 123 12.48 4.91 -10.66
N PHE A 124 11.25 5.20 -11.03
CA PHE A 124 10.04 4.48 -10.61
C PHE A 124 9.51 3.50 -11.68
N GLN A 125 10.14 3.39 -12.85
CA GLN A 125 9.65 2.54 -13.95
C GLN A 125 9.49 1.08 -13.51
N PHE A 126 10.46 0.55 -12.76
CA PHE A 126 10.40 -0.81 -12.24
C PHE A 126 9.14 -1.10 -11.40
N ALA A 127 8.66 -0.09 -10.66
CA ALA A 127 7.46 -0.24 -9.86
C ALA A 127 6.19 -0.31 -10.74
N LEU A 128 6.14 0.49 -11.81
CA LEU A 128 5.06 0.42 -12.79
C LEU A 128 5.07 -0.93 -13.51
N ASP A 129 6.24 -1.41 -13.92
CA ASP A 129 6.40 -2.69 -14.60
C ASP A 129 5.98 -3.86 -13.69
N ALA A 130 6.36 -3.82 -12.41
CA ALA A 130 5.97 -4.82 -11.42
C ALA A 130 4.47 -4.84 -11.15
N LEU A 131 3.80 -3.69 -11.22
CA LEU A 131 2.34 -3.58 -11.05
C LEU A 131 1.59 -3.96 -12.34
N ALA A 132 2.16 -3.67 -13.51
CA ALA A 132 1.58 -4.00 -14.82
C ALA A 132 1.74 -5.49 -15.17
N SER A 133 2.75 -6.17 -14.62
CA SER A 133 2.99 -7.58 -14.92
C SER A 133 1.85 -8.46 -14.41
N LYS A 134 1.14 -9.09 -15.34
CA LYS A 134 0.03 -10.04 -15.09
C LYS A 134 0.50 -11.43 -14.59
N ASP A 135 1.75 -11.59 -14.18
CA ASP A 135 2.29 -12.86 -13.67
C ASP A 135 1.70 -13.26 -12.30
N SER A 136 0.39 -13.38 -12.27
CA SER A 136 -0.36 -14.01 -11.18
C SER A 136 -0.21 -15.55 -11.18
N THR A 137 0.48 -16.13 -12.14
CA THR A 137 0.63 -17.58 -12.28
C THR A 137 1.58 -18.22 -11.26
N LYS A 138 2.35 -17.45 -10.49
CA LYS A 138 3.28 -17.97 -9.47
C LYS A 138 2.94 -17.57 -8.03
N ALA A 139 1.98 -16.68 -7.81
CA ALA A 139 1.56 -16.32 -6.46
C ALA A 139 0.50 -17.31 -5.97
N LYS A 140 0.76 -17.98 -4.85
CA LYS A 140 -0.22 -18.87 -4.18
C LYS A 140 -1.52 -18.15 -3.78
N THR A 141 -1.53 -16.83 -3.77
CA THR A 141 -2.68 -16.00 -3.43
C THR A 141 -2.82 -14.89 -4.46
N PRO A 142 -3.86 -14.90 -5.31
CA PRO A 142 -4.07 -13.84 -6.29
C PRO A 142 -4.39 -12.52 -5.60
N LEU A 143 -3.60 -11.49 -5.89
CA LEU A 143 -3.83 -10.12 -5.44
C LEU A 143 -4.74 -9.41 -6.45
N ASP A 144 -5.98 -9.15 -6.07
CA ASP A 144 -6.93 -8.34 -6.84
C ASP A 144 -6.92 -6.90 -6.32
N LEU A 145 -6.31 -6.01 -7.09
CA LEU A 145 -6.23 -4.57 -6.80
C LEU A 145 -7.45 -3.82 -7.33
N SER A 146 -8.64 -4.23 -6.96
CA SER A 146 -9.88 -3.50 -7.25
C SER A 146 -10.03 -2.30 -6.30
N VAL A 147 -9.19 -1.28 -6.46
CA VAL A 147 -9.24 -0.07 -5.62
C VAL A 147 -10.40 0.81 -6.05
N ASN A 148 -11.48 0.87 -5.27
CA ASN A 148 -12.64 1.71 -5.55
C ASN A 148 -12.43 3.17 -5.12
N SER A 149 -11.55 3.42 -4.15
CA SER A 149 -11.23 4.77 -3.69
C SER A 149 -9.75 4.90 -3.32
N PHE A 150 -9.15 5.98 -3.78
CA PHE A 150 -7.78 6.35 -3.47
C PHE A 150 -7.75 7.77 -2.89
N ILE A 151 -7.17 7.91 -1.71
CA ILE A 151 -7.09 9.19 -0.99
C ILE A 151 -5.63 9.52 -0.73
N MET A 152 -5.24 10.74 -1.12
CA MET A 152 -3.95 11.33 -0.77
C MET A 152 -4.17 12.56 0.09
N ARG A 153 -3.36 12.74 1.15
CA ARG A 153 -3.37 13.93 2.01
C ARG A 153 -1.95 14.29 2.42
N HIS A 154 -1.65 15.60 2.34
CA HIS A 154 -0.34 16.15 2.71
C HIS A 154 0.83 15.46 2.01
N CYS A 155 0.65 15.11 0.73
CA CYS A 155 1.69 14.48 -0.06
C CYS A 155 2.56 15.53 -0.76
N SER A 156 3.78 15.16 -1.11
CA SER A 156 4.67 15.98 -1.94
C SER A 156 5.32 15.12 -3.02
N VAL A 157 5.52 15.72 -4.18
CA VAL A 157 6.19 15.09 -5.31
C VAL A 157 7.31 16.00 -5.75
N LYS A 158 8.52 15.49 -5.69
CA LYS A 158 9.69 16.08 -6.31
C LYS A 158 10.06 15.26 -7.53
N TYR A 159 10.16 15.91 -8.69
CA TYR A 159 10.60 15.28 -9.94
C TYR A 159 11.75 16.08 -10.54
N ASP A 160 12.87 15.40 -10.82
CA ASP A 160 14.07 16.01 -11.39
C ASP A 160 14.52 15.25 -12.65
N GLN A 161 14.76 15.98 -13.73
CA GLN A 161 15.52 15.52 -14.88
C GLN A 161 16.97 16.01 -14.75
N LEU A 162 17.90 15.09 -14.44
CA LEU A 162 19.23 15.44 -13.95
C LEU A 162 20.15 16.09 -15.00
N ASP A 163 19.90 15.88 -16.31
CA ASP A 163 20.64 16.48 -17.41
C ASP A 163 20.19 17.90 -17.77
N ARG A 164 19.14 18.41 -17.13
CA ARG A 164 18.62 19.75 -17.40
C ARG A 164 19.00 20.73 -16.31
N PRO A 165 19.38 21.99 -16.69
CA PRO A 165 19.68 23.01 -15.70
C PRO A 165 18.41 23.44 -14.97
N HIS A 166 18.55 23.72 -13.68
CA HIS A 166 17.48 24.34 -12.88
C HIS A 166 17.42 25.85 -13.17
N THR A 167 16.24 26.35 -13.59
CA THR A 167 16.01 27.78 -13.86
C THR A 167 15.20 28.39 -12.72
N PRO A 168 15.84 29.14 -11.81
CA PRO A 168 15.14 29.75 -10.68
C PRO A 168 14.12 30.81 -11.14
N GLY A 169 13.02 30.93 -10.39
CA GLY A 169 12.01 31.97 -10.61
C GLY A 169 11.08 31.77 -11.82
N ARG A 170 11.18 30.64 -12.52
CA ARG A 170 10.29 30.27 -13.64
C ARG A 170 9.73 28.88 -13.44
N PHE A 171 8.56 28.63 -14.00
CA PHE A 171 8.03 27.26 -14.10
C PHE A 171 8.99 26.41 -14.92
N ASN A 172 9.49 25.34 -14.31
CA ASN A 172 10.52 24.51 -14.89
C ASN A 172 10.04 23.06 -14.94
N PRO A 173 9.40 22.60 -16.03
CA PRO A 173 8.86 21.25 -16.14
C PRO A 173 9.85 20.10 -15.87
N PRO A 174 11.15 20.21 -16.21
CA PRO A 174 12.16 19.22 -15.82
C PRO A 174 12.44 19.14 -14.31
N HIS A 175 12.03 20.14 -13.54
CA HIS A 175 12.27 20.21 -12.09
C HIS A 175 11.00 20.68 -11.38
N LEU A 176 10.11 19.71 -11.10
CA LEU A 176 8.84 19.97 -10.42
C LEU A 176 8.98 19.68 -8.93
N HIS A 177 8.48 20.59 -8.12
CA HIS A 177 8.33 20.37 -6.69
C HIS A 177 6.90 20.78 -6.27
N LEU A 178 6.05 19.79 -6.10
CA LEU A 178 4.67 19.96 -5.67
C LEU A 178 4.59 19.57 -4.19
N THR A 179 3.99 20.44 -3.39
CA THR A 179 3.83 20.25 -1.95
C THR A 179 2.36 20.30 -1.56
N ASN A 180 2.03 19.66 -0.44
CA ASN A 180 0.69 19.64 0.14
C ASN A 180 -0.40 19.16 -0.84
N ILE A 181 -0.08 18.12 -1.61
CA ILE A 181 -1.03 17.53 -2.54
C ILE A 181 -2.08 16.77 -1.74
N GLY A 182 -3.35 17.08 -2.02
CA GLY A 182 -4.49 16.33 -1.53
C GLY A 182 -5.41 15.98 -2.69
N THR A 183 -5.83 14.70 -2.78
CA THR A 183 -6.80 14.28 -3.79
C THR A 183 -7.66 13.15 -3.26
N TYR A 184 -8.87 13.07 -3.80
CA TYR A 184 -9.78 11.96 -3.61
C TYR A 184 -10.22 11.47 -4.99
N LEU A 185 -9.80 10.25 -5.33
CA LEU A 185 -10.18 9.59 -6.56
C LEU A 185 -11.16 8.46 -6.23
N ARG A 186 -12.31 8.45 -6.89
CA ARG A 186 -13.21 7.31 -6.91
C ARG A 186 -12.99 6.60 -8.25
N LEU A 187 -12.55 5.36 -8.17
CA LEU A 187 -12.28 4.52 -9.33
C LEU A 187 -13.47 3.58 -9.52
N ASN A 188 -14.26 3.78 -10.58
CA ASN A 188 -15.45 2.96 -10.82
C ASN A 188 -15.09 1.56 -11.34
N ALA A 189 -14.00 1.43 -12.07
CA ALA A 189 -13.35 0.16 -12.43
C ALA A 189 -11.91 0.42 -12.85
N LEU A 190 -10.96 -0.30 -12.25
CA LEU A 190 -9.61 -0.48 -12.77
C LEU A 190 -9.61 -1.85 -13.47
N THR A 191 -9.94 -1.86 -14.75
CA THR A 191 -9.66 -3.01 -15.62
C THR A 191 -8.31 -2.81 -16.29
N ALA A 192 -7.64 -3.91 -16.63
CA ALA A 192 -6.30 -3.87 -17.22
C ALA A 192 -6.20 -3.03 -18.51
N ASP A 193 -7.32 -2.73 -19.14
CA ASP A 193 -7.42 -2.09 -20.45
C ASP A 193 -8.07 -0.69 -20.44
N SER A 194 -8.65 -0.24 -19.31
CA SER A 194 -9.27 1.09 -19.23
C SER A 194 -9.31 1.64 -17.81
N LEU A 195 -8.93 2.90 -17.68
CA LEU A 195 -9.13 3.70 -16.46
C LEU A 195 -10.42 4.51 -16.68
N ASN A 196 -11.53 4.09 -16.05
CA ASN A 196 -12.75 4.89 -15.98
C ASN A 196 -12.77 5.66 -14.65
N VAL A 197 -12.61 6.97 -14.73
CA VAL A 197 -12.65 7.92 -13.60
C VAL A 197 -14.00 8.58 -13.53
#